data_e7033b0dafcad9ca05a7b7d6eade155b
#
_entry.id   e7033b0dafcad9ca05a7b7d6eade155b
#
_cell.length_a   1.000
_cell.length_b   1.000
_cell.length_c   1.000
_cell.angle_alpha   90.00
_cell.angle_beta   90.00
_cell.angle_gamma   90.00
#
_symmetry.space_group_name_H-M   'P 1'
#
loop_
_entity.id
_entity.type
_entity.pdbx_description
1 polymer ?
#
loop_
_entity_poly.entity_id
_entity_poly.type
_entity_poly.pdbx_seq_one_letter_code
_entity_poly.pdbx_strand_id
1 'polypeptide(L)'
;MIGDKAADMARPSQVSNPAFEPTMNTHVRPLAIRMHADDNVAIIANDGGLAAGTVMPNGVAEGLVLRDKVPQGHKLALVNLAKGQAVMRYNVPVGYARQDIAAGSWVHERLLDIPAARELQGLPMATVQPAPQAPLEGFTFEGFVNADGSVGTRNLLAITTTVQCVAGVVKIAVERIERELLPLFRNVDGVVGLDHSYGCGVAIDAPGAEIPIRTLRHISLNPNFGGEVMVVSLGCEKLQPDRLLPAGSFPIHDVREKDQGPDLVCLQDDAHVGFMSMIEHIVQSARPHLERLNARRRETVPASALVVGVQCGGSDAFSGVTANPAVGYMADLIVRAGGTVMFSENTEVRDAVEQLTSRAATPQVAEDIVRELGWYDQYLDRGRVDRTANTTPGNKAGGLSNIAEKAMGSIIKSGSSAIASVLSPGDKLKADQKGLVFAATPASDFICGTLQLAAGMNVHVFTTGRGTPYGLQACPVVKVATRTDLARRWHDLMDMNAGRIADGEISIEDAGWELFHHLLAVASGRKTWAEHWKLHNALVLFNPAPIT
;
A
#
# COMPACT_ATOMS: atom_id res chain seq x y z
N MET A 1 22.44 17.71 57.92
CA MET A 1 22.86 16.34 57.61
C MET A 1 21.64 15.65 57.00
N ILE A 2 21.54 15.71 55.68
CA ILE A 2 20.51 15.02 54.89
C ILE A 2 21.29 14.16 53.91
N GLY A 3 21.22 12.84 54.11
CA GLY A 3 21.99 11.88 53.33
C GLY A 3 21.35 11.61 51.95
N ASP A 4 22.18 11.72 50.96
CA ASP A 4 21.96 11.23 49.60
C ASP A 4 21.77 9.71 49.58
N LYS A 5 20.66 9.25 49.03
CA LYS A 5 20.51 7.89 48.50
C LYS A 5 20.21 7.99 47.03
N ALA A 6 21.27 8.03 46.20
CA ALA A 6 21.20 7.78 44.78
C ALA A 6 20.82 6.29 44.57
N ALA A 7 19.68 6.05 43.99
CA ALA A 7 19.24 4.72 43.57
C ALA A 7 20.06 4.27 42.35
N ASP A 8 20.73 3.16 42.53
CA ASP A 8 21.50 2.43 41.52
C ASP A 8 20.55 1.87 40.45
N MET A 9 20.46 2.55 39.32
CA MET A 9 19.78 2.01 38.12
C MET A 9 20.77 1.14 37.36
N ALA A 10 20.67 -0.16 37.54
CA ALA A 10 21.41 -1.16 36.79
C ALA A 10 21.30 -0.91 35.30
N ARG A 11 22.42 -0.64 34.65
CA ARG A 11 22.53 -0.62 33.18
C ARG A 11 22.26 -2.03 32.64
N PRO A 12 21.44 -2.19 31.58
CA PRO A 12 21.32 -3.49 30.96
C PRO A 12 22.68 -3.89 30.36
N SER A 13 23.09 -5.11 30.66
CA SER A 13 24.31 -5.73 30.18
C SER A 13 24.38 -5.63 28.66
N GLN A 14 25.50 -5.09 28.16
CA GLN A 14 25.84 -5.14 26.73
C GLN A 14 25.96 -6.62 26.33
N VAL A 15 24.95 -7.13 25.62
CA VAL A 15 25.08 -8.36 24.86
C VAL A 15 26.04 -8.03 23.72
N SER A 16 27.26 -8.49 23.81
CA SER A 16 28.24 -8.45 22.72
C SER A 16 27.68 -9.28 21.57
N ASN A 17 27.21 -8.61 20.52
CA ASN A 17 26.94 -9.25 19.23
C ASN A 17 28.28 -9.82 18.73
N PRO A 18 28.37 -11.13 18.44
CA PRO A 18 29.54 -11.65 17.77
C PRO A 18 29.63 -10.94 16.39
N ALA A 19 30.79 -10.37 16.11
CA ALA A 19 31.09 -9.79 14.80
C ALA A 19 30.77 -10.84 13.72
N PHE A 20 29.81 -10.51 12.85
CA PHE A 20 29.41 -11.35 11.73
C PHE A 20 30.54 -11.26 10.70
N GLU A 21 31.51 -12.19 10.74
CA GLU A 21 32.38 -12.40 9.62
C GLU A 21 31.54 -13.02 8.49
N PRO A 22 31.52 -12.43 7.28
CA PRO A 22 30.86 -13.05 6.15
C PRO A 22 31.69 -14.29 5.77
N THR A 23 31.23 -15.46 6.21
CA THR A 23 31.71 -16.71 5.61
C THR A 23 31.36 -16.67 4.13
N MET A 24 32.31 -16.37 3.28
CA MET A 24 32.20 -16.59 1.84
C MET A 24 31.97 -18.07 1.60
N ASN A 25 30.72 -18.44 1.41
CA ASN A 25 30.32 -19.78 1.03
C ASN A 25 30.74 -19.96 -0.44
N THR A 26 31.86 -20.66 -0.68
CA THR A 26 32.58 -20.73 -1.96
C THR A 26 31.86 -21.58 -3.03
N HIS A 27 30.60 -22.04 -2.82
CA HIS A 27 29.85 -22.87 -3.76
C HIS A 27 28.35 -22.54 -3.83
N VAL A 28 28.01 -21.25 -3.91
CA VAL A 28 26.63 -20.91 -4.21
C VAL A 28 26.36 -21.19 -5.70
N ARG A 29 25.48 -22.16 -6.00
CA ARG A 29 25.06 -22.49 -7.36
C ARG A 29 24.53 -21.22 -8.06
N PRO A 30 25.07 -20.85 -9.25
CA PRO A 30 24.52 -19.71 -10.00
C PRO A 30 23.04 -19.93 -10.31
N LEU A 31 22.20 -18.89 -10.08
CA LEU A 31 20.76 -18.94 -10.25
C LEU A 31 20.28 -17.74 -11.06
N ALA A 32 19.57 -18.03 -12.16
CA ALA A 32 18.87 -17.05 -12.97
C ALA A 32 17.38 -17.39 -13.08
N ILE A 33 16.53 -16.38 -13.00
CA ILE A 33 15.07 -16.54 -13.06
C ILE A 33 14.55 -15.89 -14.36
N ARG A 34 13.84 -16.68 -15.17
CA ARG A 34 13.15 -16.26 -16.38
C ARG A 34 11.65 -16.38 -16.14
N MET A 35 10.88 -15.32 -16.42
CA MET A 35 9.46 -15.25 -16.08
C MET A 35 8.55 -15.89 -17.13
N HIS A 36 8.96 -15.86 -18.40
CA HIS A 36 8.22 -16.47 -19.51
C HIS A 36 9.17 -17.16 -20.49
N ALA A 37 8.66 -18.15 -21.21
CA ALA A 37 9.46 -18.92 -22.19
C ALA A 37 10.03 -18.05 -23.32
N ASP A 38 9.33 -16.97 -23.69
CA ASP A 38 9.72 -16.03 -24.75
C ASP A 38 10.63 -14.90 -24.25
N ASP A 39 10.90 -14.82 -22.93
CA ASP A 39 11.82 -13.82 -22.41
C ASP A 39 13.25 -14.11 -22.91
N ASN A 40 13.93 -13.08 -23.42
CA ASN A 40 15.31 -13.15 -23.87
C ASN A 40 16.34 -12.62 -22.87
N VAL A 41 15.88 -12.31 -21.67
CA VAL A 41 16.69 -11.99 -20.50
C VAL A 41 16.23 -12.78 -19.28
N ALA A 42 17.15 -13.01 -18.34
CA ALA A 42 16.85 -13.57 -17.02
C ALA A 42 17.46 -12.71 -15.92
N ILE A 43 16.91 -12.77 -14.71
CA ILE A 43 17.40 -12.01 -13.55
C ILE A 43 18.33 -12.90 -12.73
N ILE A 44 19.48 -12.37 -12.35
CA ILE A 44 20.39 -13.05 -11.42
C ILE A 44 19.83 -12.97 -10.01
N ALA A 45 19.60 -14.12 -9.38
CA ALA A 45 19.02 -14.21 -8.04
C ALA A 45 20.06 -14.24 -6.91
N ASN A 46 21.28 -14.63 -7.19
CA ASN A 46 22.34 -14.78 -6.19
C ASN A 46 22.64 -13.50 -5.42
N ASP A 47 22.77 -13.60 -4.11
CA ASP A 47 23.20 -12.51 -3.24
C ASP A 47 24.54 -11.93 -3.71
N GLY A 48 24.61 -10.60 -3.87
CA GLY A 48 25.77 -9.89 -4.40
C GLY A 48 25.98 -10.02 -5.92
N GLY A 49 25.15 -10.81 -6.63
CA GLY A 49 25.25 -11.05 -8.06
C GLY A 49 26.28 -12.14 -8.44
N LEU A 50 26.62 -12.23 -9.72
CA LEU A 50 27.58 -13.20 -10.26
C LEU A 50 28.72 -12.51 -10.98
N ALA A 51 29.93 -13.05 -10.84
CA ALA A 51 31.15 -12.52 -11.47
C ALA A 51 31.22 -12.84 -12.98
N ALA A 52 31.93 -12.03 -13.74
CA ALA A 52 32.32 -12.37 -15.10
C ALA A 52 33.09 -13.72 -15.14
N GLY A 53 32.87 -14.48 -16.20
CA GLY A 53 33.44 -15.84 -16.35
C GLY A 53 32.65 -16.94 -15.64
N THR A 54 31.61 -16.60 -14.85
CA THR A 54 30.73 -17.62 -14.27
C THR A 54 29.98 -18.37 -15.37
N VAL A 55 30.00 -19.70 -15.29
CA VAL A 55 29.27 -20.59 -16.20
C VAL A 55 27.92 -20.91 -15.54
N MET A 56 26.84 -20.65 -16.24
CA MET A 56 25.49 -20.95 -15.73
C MET A 56 25.25 -22.47 -15.78
N PRO A 57 24.69 -23.05 -14.69
CA PRO A 57 24.37 -24.47 -14.66
C PRO A 57 23.14 -24.78 -15.53
N ASN A 58 22.82 -26.07 -15.66
CA ASN A 58 21.62 -26.54 -16.34
C ASN A 58 20.37 -25.79 -15.85
N GLY A 59 19.52 -25.40 -16.80
CA GLY A 59 18.28 -24.64 -16.55
C GLY A 59 18.10 -23.48 -17.52
N VAL A 60 17.71 -22.32 -17.01
CA VAL A 60 17.29 -21.13 -17.80
C VAL A 60 18.39 -20.60 -18.75
N ALA A 61 19.67 -20.74 -18.39
CA ALA A 61 20.80 -20.17 -19.12
C ALA A 61 21.94 -21.20 -19.27
N GLU A 62 21.59 -22.46 -19.48
CA GLU A 62 22.53 -23.59 -19.50
C GLU A 62 23.76 -23.35 -20.37
N GLY A 63 24.95 -23.51 -19.79
CA GLY A 63 26.23 -23.37 -20.46
C GLY A 63 26.61 -21.93 -20.82
N LEU A 64 25.77 -20.94 -20.54
CA LEU A 64 26.07 -19.54 -20.83
C LEU A 64 27.16 -19.03 -19.90
N VAL A 65 28.16 -18.37 -20.48
CA VAL A 65 29.26 -17.75 -19.72
C VAL A 65 28.99 -16.25 -19.57
N LEU A 66 28.99 -15.76 -18.34
CA LEU A 66 28.79 -14.32 -18.06
C LEU A 66 30.00 -13.53 -18.60
N ARG A 67 29.74 -12.52 -19.42
CA ARG A 67 30.76 -11.61 -19.98
C ARG A 67 31.12 -10.50 -19.00
N ASP A 68 30.14 -10.09 -18.20
CA ASP A 68 30.23 -9.00 -17.22
C ASP A 68 29.93 -9.53 -15.82
N LYS A 69 30.32 -8.78 -14.78
CA LYS A 69 29.73 -8.94 -13.46
C LYS A 69 28.28 -8.48 -13.53
N VAL A 70 27.33 -9.36 -13.27
CA VAL A 70 25.90 -9.05 -13.25
C VAL A 70 25.44 -8.93 -11.80
N PRO A 71 25.01 -7.73 -11.33
CA PRO A 71 24.53 -7.56 -9.96
C PRO A 71 23.24 -8.35 -9.70
N GLN A 72 22.95 -8.63 -8.43
CA GLN A 72 21.70 -9.23 -8.01
C GLN A 72 20.49 -8.41 -8.48
N GLY A 73 19.46 -9.07 -9.00
CA GLY A 73 18.26 -8.44 -9.54
C GLY A 73 18.42 -7.89 -10.96
N HIS A 74 19.64 -7.84 -11.48
CA HIS A 74 19.88 -7.32 -12.82
C HIS A 74 19.76 -8.41 -13.90
N LYS A 75 19.50 -7.96 -15.13
CA LYS A 75 19.23 -8.81 -16.28
C LYS A 75 20.51 -9.33 -16.94
N LEU A 76 20.51 -10.61 -17.24
CA LEU A 76 21.48 -11.32 -18.06
C LEU A 76 20.86 -11.55 -19.44
N ALA A 77 21.53 -11.16 -20.53
CA ALA A 77 21.11 -11.50 -21.88
C ALA A 77 21.25 -13.02 -22.12
N LEU A 78 20.16 -13.70 -22.45
CA LEU A 78 20.15 -15.14 -22.73
C LEU A 78 20.59 -15.46 -24.17
N VAL A 79 20.40 -14.52 -25.08
CA VAL A 79 20.73 -14.60 -26.51
C VAL A 79 21.44 -13.33 -26.96
N ASN A 80 22.05 -13.37 -28.16
CA ASN A 80 22.54 -12.16 -28.79
C ASN A 80 21.35 -11.28 -29.20
N LEU A 81 21.40 -10.00 -28.84
CA LEU A 81 20.38 -9.00 -29.17
C LEU A 81 21.02 -7.99 -30.12
N ALA A 82 20.48 -7.87 -31.33
CA ALA A 82 20.92 -6.85 -32.28
C ALA A 82 20.40 -5.46 -31.87
N LYS A 83 21.09 -4.41 -32.31
CA LYS A 83 20.60 -3.03 -32.16
C LYS A 83 19.16 -2.90 -32.70
N GLY A 84 18.28 -2.29 -31.90
CA GLY A 84 16.86 -2.13 -32.18
C GLY A 84 15.99 -3.34 -31.87
N GLN A 85 16.58 -4.48 -31.48
CA GLN A 85 15.81 -5.66 -31.09
C GLN A 85 15.15 -5.45 -29.72
N ALA A 86 13.93 -5.98 -29.56
CA ALA A 86 13.18 -5.93 -28.32
C ALA A 86 13.84 -6.78 -27.22
N VAL A 87 13.99 -6.19 -26.03
CA VAL A 87 14.34 -6.90 -24.81
C VAL A 87 13.03 -7.34 -24.15
N MET A 88 12.82 -8.66 -24.15
CA MET A 88 11.57 -9.28 -23.70
C MET A 88 11.67 -9.73 -22.26
N ARG A 89 10.70 -9.30 -21.43
CA ARG A 89 10.46 -9.78 -20.07
C ARG A 89 8.96 -9.77 -19.79
N TYR A 90 8.47 -10.79 -19.08
CA TYR A 90 7.03 -11.00 -18.88
C TYR A 90 6.26 -11.20 -20.19
N ASN A 91 6.91 -11.74 -21.21
CA ASN A 91 6.40 -11.88 -22.57
C ASN A 91 6.01 -10.54 -23.27
N VAL A 92 6.58 -9.42 -22.83
CA VAL A 92 6.38 -8.10 -23.43
C VAL A 92 7.70 -7.37 -23.63
N PRO A 93 7.81 -6.44 -24.59
CA PRO A 93 8.99 -5.60 -24.72
C PRO A 93 9.11 -4.65 -23.53
N VAL A 94 10.20 -4.77 -22.76
CA VAL A 94 10.56 -3.83 -21.68
C VAL A 94 11.59 -2.80 -22.13
N GLY A 95 12.05 -2.86 -23.36
CA GLY A 95 12.99 -1.93 -23.99
C GLY A 95 13.44 -2.42 -25.35
N TYR A 96 14.18 -1.57 -26.04
CA TYR A 96 14.84 -1.91 -27.31
C TYR A 96 16.35 -1.66 -27.17
N ALA A 97 17.17 -2.62 -27.64
CA ALA A 97 18.63 -2.54 -27.55
C ALA A 97 19.18 -1.33 -28.32
N ARG A 98 19.93 -0.45 -27.67
CA ARG A 98 20.60 0.72 -28.32
C ARG A 98 21.79 0.33 -29.18
N GLN A 99 22.38 -0.80 -28.89
CA GLN A 99 23.53 -1.39 -29.55
C GLN A 99 23.41 -2.91 -29.53
N ASP A 100 24.29 -3.60 -30.24
CA ASP A 100 24.38 -5.06 -30.13
C ASP A 100 24.78 -5.46 -28.70
N ILE A 101 24.05 -6.41 -28.11
CA ILE A 101 24.28 -6.96 -26.79
C ILE A 101 24.52 -8.46 -26.95
N ALA A 102 25.71 -8.91 -26.61
CA ALA A 102 26.04 -10.33 -26.72
C ALA A 102 25.37 -11.15 -25.61
N ALA A 103 25.05 -12.40 -25.88
CA ALA A 103 24.62 -13.35 -24.86
C ALA A 103 25.66 -13.44 -23.73
N GLY A 104 25.19 -13.50 -22.49
CA GLY A 104 26.03 -13.44 -21.29
C GLY A 104 26.37 -12.04 -20.78
N SER A 105 25.95 -10.97 -21.47
CA SER A 105 26.19 -9.59 -21.02
C SER A 105 25.15 -9.12 -20.02
N TRP A 106 25.57 -8.18 -19.17
CA TRP A 106 24.68 -7.46 -18.27
C TRP A 106 23.81 -6.46 -19.05
N VAL A 107 22.48 -6.60 -18.98
CA VAL A 107 21.52 -5.68 -19.59
C VAL A 107 21.01 -4.69 -18.54
N HIS A 108 21.26 -3.41 -18.77
CA HIS A 108 20.90 -2.32 -17.85
C HIS A 108 20.28 -1.13 -18.60
N GLU A 109 19.72 -0.16 -17.88
CA GLU A 109 18.95 0.96 -18.41
C GLU A 109 19.65 1.78 -19.50
N ARG A 110 20.99 1.88 -19.47
CA ARG A 110 21.75 2.68 -20.45
C ARG A 110 21.85 2.00 -21.82
N LEU A 111 21.60 0.69 -21.88
CA LEU A 111 21.61 -0.09 -23.11
C LEU A 111 20.24 -0.17 -23.77
N LEU A 112 19.20 0.44 -23.18
CA LEU A 112 17.82 0.30 -23.60
C LEU A 112 17.18 1.64 -23.98
N ASP A 113 16.49 1.68 -25.11
CA ASP A 113 15.48 2.67 -25.39
C ASP A 113 14.15 2.22 -24.78
N ILE A 114 13.42 3.16 -24.16
CA ILE A 114 12.15 2.88 -23.49
C ILE A 114 11.06 2.72 -24.55
N PRO A 115 10.18 1.69 -24.44
CA PRO A 115 9.02 1.59 -25.32
C PRO A 115 8.12 2.84 -25.22
N ALA A 116 7.55 3.27 -26.34
CA ALA A 116 6.50 4.28 -26.31
C ALA A 116 5.32 3.77 -25.47
N ALA A 117 4.67 4.67 -24.69
CA ALA A 117 3.45 4.31 -23.99
C ALA A 117 2.38 3.86 -25.00
N ARG A 118 1.61 2.85 -24.63
CA ARG A 118 0.42 2.48 -25.39
C ARG A 118 -0.57 3.65 -25.40
N GLU A 119 -1.12 3.92 -26.59
CA GLU A 119 -2.22 4.86 -26.71
C GLU A 119 -3.44 4.33 -25.96
N LEU A 120 -4.26 5.24 -25.41
CA LEU A 120 -5.49 4.87 -24.73
C LEU A 120 -6.66 4.59 -25.68
N GLN A 121 -6.43 4.72 -26.98
CA GLN A 121 -7.41 4.44 -28.02
C GLN A 121 -7.14 3.06 -28.64
N GLY A 122 -8.21 2.38 -29.04
CA GLY A 122 -8.10 1.08 -29.73
C GLY A 122 -7.63 -0.08 -28.85
N LEU A 123 -7.71 0.08 -27.52
CA LEU A 123 -7.37 -0.98 -26.57
C LEU A 123 -8.41 -2.12 -26.58
N PRO A 124 -8.01 -3.37 -26.28
CA PRO A 124 -8.97 -4.45 -26.09
C PRO A 124 -9.82 -4.19 -24.84
N MET A 125 -11.14 -4.25 -24.96
CA MET A 125 -12.08 -3.96 -23.89
C MET A 125 -12.78 -5.24 -23.43
N ALA A 126 -12.47 -5.75 -22.23
CA ALA A 126 -13.05 -6.96 -21.64
C ALA A 126 -12.96 -8.20 -22.56
N THR A 127 -11.83 -8.36 -23.26
CA THR A 127 -11.64 -9.43 -24.24
C THR A 127 -11.12 -10.75 -23.66
N VAL A 128 -10.53 -10.68 -22.44
CA VAL A 128 -9.99 -11.84 -21.71
C VAL A 128 -10.84 -12.05 -20.46
N GLN A 129 -11.65 -13.10 -20.46
CA GLN A 129 -12.38 -13.52 -19.27
C GLN A 129 -11.55 -14.57 -18.53
N PRO A 130 -11.07 -14.29 -17.31
CA PRO A 130 -10.39 -15.29 -16.50
C PRO A 130 -11.30 -16.52 -16.29
N ALA A 131 -10.70 -17.70 -16.28
CA ALA A 131 -11.45 -18.92 -15.99
C ALA A 131 -12.09 -18.80 -14.60
N PRO A 132 -13.40 -19.15 -14.47
CA PRO A 132 -14.06 -19.15 -13.17
C PRO A 132 -13.32 -20.05 -12.18
N GLN A 133 -12.96 -19.49 -11.04
CA GLN A 133 -12.36 -20.25 -9.95
C GLN A 133 -13.43 -20.63 -8.92
N ALA A 134 -13.28 -21.80 -8.31
CA ALA A 134 -14.22 -22.23 -7.26
C ALA A 134 -14.19 -21.24 -6.09
N PRO A 135 -15.36 -20.85 -5.55
CA PRO A 135 -15.43 -20.05 -4.34
C PRO A 135 -14.66 -20.69 -3.19
N LEU A 136 -14.07 -19.87 -2.33
CA LEU A 136 -13.46 -20.32 -1.08
C LEU A 136 -14.43 -20.07 0.06
N GLU A 137 -14.95 -21.15 0.62
CA GLU A 137 -15.90 -21.12 1.72
C GLU A 137 -15.25 -21.52 3.05
N GLY A 138 -15.85 -21.10 4.18
CA GLY A 138 -15.42 -21.49 5.52
C GLY A 138 -14.25 -20.72 6.10
N PHE A 139 -13.65 -19.78 5.37
CA PHE A 139 -12.60 -18.92 5.90
C PHE A 139 -13.20 -17.71 6.63
N THR A 140 -12.79 -17.51 7.88
CA THR A 140 -13.32 -16.49 8.79
C THR A 140 -12.19 -15.73 9.50
N PHE A 141 -12.54 -14.61 10.09
CA PHE A 141 -11.69 -13.88 11.02
C PHE A 141 -12.53 -13.26 12.14
N GLU A 142 -11.87 -12.84 13.25
CA GLU A 142 -12.52 -12.16 14.36
C GLU A 142 -12.50 -10.65 14.13
N GLY A 143 -13.64 -10.07 13.70
CA GLY A 143 -13.80 -8.67 13.33
C GLY A 143 -14.79 -7.91 14.20
N PHE A 144 -14.82 -6.59 14.06
CA PHE A 144 -15.81 -5.72 14.71
C PHE A 144 -16.90 -5.35 13.72
N VAL A 145 -18.09 -5.93 13.88
CA VAL A 145 -19.24 -5.67 13.00
C VAL A 145 -19.79 -4.28 13.28
N ASN A 146 -19.98 -3.47 12.24
CA ASN A 146 -20.58 -2.15 12.29
C ASN A 146 -22.06 -2.20 11.91
N ALA A 147 -22.83 -1.17 12.30
CA ALA A 147 -24.26 -1.10 12.05
C ALA A 147 -24.65 -1.12 10.56
N ASP A 148 -23.76 -0.62 9.68
CA ASP A 148 -23.94 -0.66 8.22
C ASP A 148 -23.53 -2.00 7.58
N GLY A 149 -23.15 -2.98 8.40
CA GLY A 149 -22.68 -4.30 7.94
C GLY A 149 -21.21 -4.32 7.51
N SER A 150 -20.50 -3.19 7.52
CA SER A 150 -19.04 -3.19 7.32
C SER A 150 -18.33 -3.78 8.53
N VAL A 151 -17.09 -4.25 8.35
CA VAL A 151 -16.34 -4.90 9.43
C VAL A 151 -14.98 -4.24 9.62
N GLY A 152 -14.72 -3.79 10.86
CA GLY A 152 -13.41 -3.31 11.27
C GLY A 152 -12.48 -4.47 11.67
N THR A 153 -11.21 -4.38 11.32
CA THR A 153 -10.13 -5.26 11.81
C THR A 153 -9.47 -4.68 13.06
N ARG A 154 -9.75 -3.42 13.33
CA ARG A 154 -9.36 -2.67 14.52
C ARG A 154 -10.57 -1.93 15.09
N ASN A 155 -10.45 -1.49 16.34
CA ASN A 155 -11.47 -0.76 17.07
C ASN A 155 -10.85 0.56 17.56
N LEU A 156 -10.91 1.60 16.73
CA LEU A 156 -10.16 2.84 16.89
C LEU A 156 -11.10 4.03 17.09
N LEU A 157 -10.72 4.98 17.95
CA LEU A 157 -11.32 6.30 18.00
C LEU A 157 -10.66 7.19 16.94
N ALA A 158 -11.41 7.82 16.04
CA ALA A 158 -10.90 8.81 15.11
C ALA A 158 -11.16 10.23 15.60
N ILE A 159 -10.16 11.12 15.43
CA ILE A 159 -10.30 12.57 15.61
C ILE A 159 -9.95 13.21 14.28
N THR A 160 -10.97 13.56 13.49
CA THR A 160 -10.79 14.22 12.19
C THR A 160 -10.65 15.72 12.36
N THR A 161 -10.03 16.38 11.39
CA THR A 161 -9.80 17.83 11.42
C THR A 161 -10.36 18.48 10.16
N THR A 162 -10.80 19.74 10.27
CA THR A 162 -11.28 20.53 9.14
C THR A 162 -10.16 21.34 8.48
N VAL A 163 -9.08 21.59 9.22
CA VAL A 163 -8.00 22.48 8.77
C VAL A 163 -6.67 22.12 9.44
N GLN A 164 -5.57 22.31 8.71
CA GLN A 164 -4.20 22.07 9.20
C GLN A 164 -3.85 22.83 10.48
N CYS A 165 -4.49 23.98 10.75
CA CYS A 165 -4.16 24.83 11.91
C CYS A 165 -4.38 24.12 13.25
N VAL A 166 -5.26 23.13 13.31
CA VAL A 166 -5.58 22.38 14.55
C VAL A 166 -4.70 21.13 14.74
N ALA A 167 -3.91 20.74 13.75
CA ALA A 167 -3.14 19.49 13.78
C ALA A 167 -2.24 19.37 15.03
N GLY A 168 -1.55 20.45 15.42
CA GLY A 168 -0.70 20.46 16.61
C GLY A 168 -1.47 20.26 17.91
N VAL A 169 -2.69 20.82 18.01
CA VAL A 169 -3.56 20.65 19.19
C VAL A 169 -4.07 19.21 19.26
N VAL A 170 -4.53 18.67 18.13
CA VAL A 170 -5.01 17.28 18.05
C VAL A 170 -3.90 16.31 18.41
N LYS A 171 -2.67 16.51 17.94
CA LYS A 171 -1.53 15.67 18.30
C LYS A 171 -1.32 15.59 19.82
N ILE A 172 -1.31 16.75 20.51
CA ILE A 172 -1.15 16.81 21.96
C ILE A 172 -2.34 16.13 22.66
N ALA A 173 -3.57 16.34 22.17
CA ALA A 173 -4.75 15.71 22.73
C ALA A 173 -4.71 14.17 22.56
N VAL A 174 -4.35 13.66 21.38
CA VAL A 174 -4.18 12.22 21.12
C VAL A 174 -3.16 11.60 22.05
N GLU A 175 -1.96 12.19 22.19
CA GLU A 175 -0.91 11.72 23.10
C GLU A 175 -1.41 11.67 24.56
N ARG A 176 -2.22 12.66 24.95
CA ARG A 176 -2.80 12.69 26.29
C ARG A 176 -3.90 11.64 26.47
N ILE A 177 -4.78 11.46 25.50
CA ILE A 177 -5.82 10.42 25.52
C ILE A 177 -5.18 9.02 25.58
N GLU A 178 -4.15 8.76 24.77
CA GLU A 178 -3.42 7.49 24.77
C GLU A 178 -2.79 7.20 26.14
N ARG A 179 -2.24 8.20 26.81
CA ARG A 179 -1.58 8.03 28.10
C ARG A 179 -2.55 7.92 29.27
N GLU A 180 -3.61 8.74 29.29
CA GLU A 180 -4.47 8.93 30.47
C GLU A 180 -5.79 8.15 30.41
N LEU A 181 -6.38 8.01 29.21
CA LEU A 181 -7.69 7.39 29.06
C LEU A 181 -7.61 5.98 28.48
N LEU A 182 -6.85 5.77 27.40
CA LEU A 182 -6.83 4.52 26.65
C LEU A 182 -6.53 3.28 27.53
N PRO A 183 -5.66 3.33 28.55
CA PRO A 183 -5.42 2.19 29.45
C PRO A 183 -6.66 1.71 30.22
N LEU A 184 -7.70 2.56 30.36
CA LEU A 184 -8.96 2.24 31.02
C LEU A 184 -9.92 1.46 30.09
N PHE A 185 -9.66 1.45 28.78
CA PHE A 185 -10.54 0.93 27.73
C PHE A 185 -9.88 -0.20 26.94
N ARG A 186 -9.82 -1.39 27.52
CA ARG A 186 -9.01 -2.52 27.04
C ARG A 186 -9.42 -3.09 25.68
N ASN A 187 -10.65 -2.83 25.21
CA ASN A 187 -11.13 -3.29 23.89
C ASN A 187 -10.95 -2.24 22.79
N VAL A 188 -10.33 -1.10 23.11
CA VAL A 188 -10.01 -0.06 22.13
C VAL A 188 -8.54 -0.21 21.72
N ASP A 189 -8.29 -0.38 20.43
CA ASP A 189 -6.95 -0.62 19.89
C ASP A 189 -6.08 0.64 19.82
N GLY A 190 -6.69 1.84 19.81
CA GLY A 190 -5.96 3.10 19.74
C GLY A 190 -6.84 4.31 19.48
N VAL A 191 -6.17 5.48 19.40
CA VAL A 191 -6.77 6.77 19.03
C VAL A 191 -6.00 7.33 17.85
N VAL A 192 -6.72 7.76 16.80
CA VAL A 192 -6.12 8.20 15.54
C VAL A 192 -6.44 9.66 15.30
N GLY A 193 -5.42 10.51 15.27
CA GLY A 193 -5.54 11.87 14.76
C GLY A 193 -5.48 11.86 13.22
N LEU A 194 -6.58 12.21 12.57
CA LEU A 194 -6.65 12.35 11.12
C LEU A 194 -6.20 13.77 10.72
N ASP A 195 -4.99 14.11 11.12
CA ASP A 195 -4.38 15.39 10.81
C ASP A 195 -3.86 15.43 9.36
N HIS A 196 -3.93 16.62 8.75
CA HIS A 196 -3.56 16.84 7.36
C HIS A 196 -3.10 18.26 7.11
N SER A 197 -2.50 18.51 5.94
CA SER A 197 -1.98 19.82 5.52
C SER A 197 -2.95 20.64 4.66
N TYR A 198 -4.28 20.39 4.74
CA TYR A 198 -5.31 20.99 3.89
C TYR A 198 -6.20 21.95 4.70
N GLY A 199 -7.07 22.71 4.01
CA GLY A 199 -8.15 23.50 4.60
C GLY A 199 -7.87 24.99 4.74
N CYS A 200 -6.64 25.43 4.91
CA CYS A 200 -6.26 26.84 4.96
C CYS A 200 -5.91 27.35 3.56
N GLY A 201 -6.47 28.48 3.16
CA GLY A 201 -6.19 29.12 1.88
C GLY A 201 -6.66 28.34 0.65
N VAL A 202 -7.51 27.34 0.80
CA VAL A 202 -7.97 26.51 -0.31
C VAL A 202 -9.16 27.12 -1.04
N ALA A 203 -9.18 26.95 -2.36
CA ALA A 203 -10.34 27.27 -3.19
C ALA A 203 -11.29 26.05 -3.19
N ILE A 204 -12.12 25.94 -2.14
CA ILE A 204 -12.94 24.73 -1.90
C ILE A 204 -14.00 24.43 -2.97
N ASP A 205 -14.30 25.40 -3.82
CA ASP A 205 -15.25 25.27 -4.96
C ASP A 205 -14.51 25.13 -6.30
N ALA A 206 -13.16 25.11 -6.30
CA ALA A 206 -12.40 24.95 -7.53
C ALA A 206 -12.48 23.50 -8.07
N PRO A 207 -12.40 23.30 -9.39
CA PRO A 207 -12.29 21.96 -9.96
C PRO A 207 -11.15 21.18 -9.33
N GLY A 208 -11.41 19.96 -8.88
CA GLY A 208 -10.44 19.09 -8.20
C GLY A 208 -10.33 19.26 -6.70
N ALA A 209 -10.89 20.34 -6.09
CA ALA A 209 -10.96 20.49 -4.63
C ALA A 209 -11.86 19.44 -3.97
N GLU A 210 -12.80 18.88 -4.72
CA GLU A 210 -13.65 17.77 -4.27
C GLU A 210 -12.84 16.52 -3.84
N ILE A 211 -11.70 16.26 -4.48
CA ILE A 211 -10.87 15.07 -4.19
C ILE A 211 -10.38 15.06 -2.74
N PRO A 212 -9.63 16.07 -2.24
CA PRO A 212 -9.20 16.09 -0.85
C PRO A 212 -10.37 16.17 0.14
N ILE A 213 -11.45 16.89 -0.18
CA ILE A 213 -12.62 17.01 0.71
C ILE A 213 -13.34 15.67 0.86
N ARG A 214 -13.64 14.97 -0.26
CA ARG A 214 -14.27 13.65 -0.19
C ARG A 214 -13.34 12.61 0.43
N THR A 215 -12.02 12.71 0.21
CA THR A 215 -11.03 11.83 0.84
C THR A 215 -11.11 11.93 2.37
N LEU A 216 -11.07 13.15 2.92
CA LEU A 216 -11.19 13.37 4.36
C LEU A 216 -12.52 12.87 4.92
N ARG A 217 -13.61 13.13 4.20
CA ARG A 217 -14.95 12.63 4.56
C ARG A 217 -14.98 11.12 4.63
N HIS A 218 -14.50 10.46 3.59
CA HIS A 218 -14.59 9.01 3.49
C HIS A 218 -13.61 8.28 4.42
N ILE A 219 -12.43 8.85 4.71
CA ILE A 219 -11.55 8.29 5.75
C ILE A 219 -12.26 8.28 7.11
N SER A 220 -12.98 9.34 7.44
CA SER A 220 -13.74 9.42 8.69
C SER A 220 -14.82 8.33 8.81
N LEU A 221 -15.22 7.73 7.68
CA LEU A 221 -16.16 6.61 7.61
C LEU A 221 -15.48 5.23 7.49
N ASN A 222 -14.17 5.14 7.77
CA ASN A 222 -13.46 3.86 7.66
C ASN A 222 -14.02 2.85 8.68
N PRO A 223 -14.21 1.58 8.29
CA PRO A 223 -14.77 0.53 9.17
C PRO A 223 -14.04 0.34 10.50
N ASN A 224 -12.73 0.63 10.55
CA ASN A 224 -11.93 0.48 11.76
C ASN A 224 -12.27 1.48 12.88
N PHE A 225 -13.05 2.52 12.58
CA PHE A 225 -13.50 3.50 13.58
C PHE A 225 -14.84 3.14 14.21
N GLY A 226 -15.56 2.18 13.66
CA GLY A 226 -16.85 1.76 14.20
C GLY A 226 -17.88 2.89 14.27
N GLY A 227 -17.68 3.95 13.47
CA GLY A 227 -18.48 5.17 13.50
C GLY A 227 -18.14 6.16 14.63
N GLU A 228 -17.18 5.86 15.49
CA GLU A 228 -16.76 6.74 16.57
C GLU A 228 -15.72 7.74 16.06
N VAL A 229 -16.21 8.91 15.63
CA VAL A 229 -15.43 9.99 15.03
C VAL A 229 -15.74 11.31 15.70
N MET A 230 -14.72 11.99 16.21
CA MET A 230 -14.78 13.37 16.69
C MET A 230 -14.29 14.31 15.60
N VAL A 231 -14.77 15.54 15.59
CA VAL A 231 -14.33 16.62 14.70
C VAL A 231 -13.69 17.73 15.51
N VAL A 232 -12.48 18.12 15.17
CA VAL A 232 -11.83 19.32 15.71
C VAL A 232 -11.73 20.35 14.60
N SER A 233 -12.36 21.50 14.81
CA SER A 233 -12.35 22.66 13.91
C SER A 233 -11.62 23.83 14.56
N LEU A 234 -11.13 24.76 13.74
CA LEU A 234 -10.63 26.05 14.24
C LEU A 234 -11.78 27.02 14.50
N GLY A 235 -12.69 27.17 13.53
CA GLY A 235 -13.84 28.08 13.54
C GLY A 235 -13.88 29.05 12.34
N CYS A 236 -12.72 29.48 11.81
CA CYS A 236 -12.63 30.44 10.71
C CYS A 236 -12.24 29.84 9.35
N GLU A 237 -12.09 28.54 9.26
CA GLU A 237 -11.75 27.83 8.03
C GLU A 237 -12.87 27.82 6.99
N LYS A 238 -12.51 27.69 5.71
CA LYS A 238 -13.51 27.57 4.62
C LYS A 238 -14.20 26.20 4.61
N LEU A 239 -13.50 25.15 5.00
CA LEU A 239 -14.06 23.80 5.11
C LEU A 239 -14.69 23.62 6.50
N GLN A 240 -15.89 24.14 6.67
CA GLN A 240 -16.63 24.01 7.92
C GLN A 240 -17.03 22.54 8.22
N PRO A 241 -17.24 22.18 9.49
CA PRO A 241 -17.59 20.82 9.89
C PRO A 241 -18.80 20.22 9.19
N ASP A 242 -19.86 20.98 9.00
CA ASP A 242 -21.07 20.57 8.29
C ASP A 242 -20.84 20.31 6.79
N ARG A 243 -19.87 21.00 6.21
CA ARG A 243 -19.44 20.75 4.81
C ARG A 243 -18.55 19.51 4.70
N LEU A 244 -17.69 19.25 5.68
CA LEU A 244 -16.87 18.04 5.71
C LEU A 244 -17.72 16.79 5.95
N LEU A 245 -18.56 16.85 6.97
CA LEU A 245 -19.42 15.76 7.40
C LEU A 245 -20.88 16.24 7.50
N PRO A 246 -21.60 16.35 6.36
CA PRO A 246 -23.00 16.76 6.34
C PRO A 246 -23.87 15.87 7.23
N ALA A 247 -24.95 16.42 7.75
CA ALA A 247 -25.94 15.68 8.54
C ALA A 247 -26.40 14.42 7.78
N GLY A 248 -26.47 13.28 8.48
CA GLY A 248 -26.78 11.98 7.87
C GLY A 248 -25.62 11.29 7.15
N SER A 249 -24.40 11.84 7.20
CA SER A 249 -23.20 11.22 6.62
C SER A 249 -22.67 10.02 7.41
N PHE A 250 -23.18 9.76 8.61
CA PHE A 250 -22.78 8.67 9.48
C PHE A 250 -23.85 7.57 9.52
N PRO A 251 -23.92 6.67 8.53
CA PRO A 251 -24.83 5.54 8.56
C PRO A 251 -24.43 4.48 9.60
N ILE A 252 -23.23 4.59 10.17
CA ILE A 252 -22.60 3.58 11.03
C ILE A 252 -23.09 3.68 12.49
N HIS A 253 -23.84 4.74 12.84
CA HIS A 253 -24.36 4.94 14.20
C HIS A 253 -25.84 4.59 14.33
N ASP A 254 -26.13 3.46 14.98
CA ASP A 254 -27.49 3.13 15.43
C ASP A 254 -27.92 3.89 16.71
N VAL A 255 -27.00 4.58 17.36
CA VAL A 255 -27.17 5.06 18.75
C VAL A 255 -27.33 6.58 18.86
N ARG A 256 -27.11 7.33 17.79
CA ARG A 256 -27.35 8.78 17.81
C ARG A 256 -28.72 9.09 17.27
N GLU A 257 -29.48 9.85 18.04
CA GLU A 257 -30.68 10.53 17.52
C GLU A 257 -30.29 11.23 16.22
N LYS A 258 -31.11 11.07 15.17
CA LYS A 258 -30.85 11.48 13.78
C LYS A 258 -30.41 12.94 13.59
N ASP A 259 -30.50 13.75 14.64
CA ASP A 259 -30.25 15.20 14.63
C ASP A 259 -28.92 15.61 15.32
N GLN A 260 -28.15 14.68 15.90
CA GLN A 260 -26.86 15.02 16.49
C GLN A 260 -25.73 14.75 15.49
N GLY A 261 -25.08 15.82 15.04
CA GLY A 261 -23.84 15.74 14.25
C GLY A 261 -22.71 15.07 15.04
N PRO A 262 -21.53 14.84 14.41
CA PRO A 262 -20.35 14.34 15.11
C PRO A 262 -20.01 15.26 16.28
N ASP A 263 -19.46 14.71 17.39
CA ASP A 263 -18.99 15.50 18.51
C ASP A 263 -17.93 16.50 18.02
N LEU A 264 -18.30 17.76 18.01
CA LEU A 264 -17.52 18.86 17.48
C LEU A 264 -16.86 19.65 18.59
N VAL A 265 -15.55 19.83 18.49
CA VAL A 265 -14.79 20.78 19.31
C VAL A 265 -14.30 21.91 18.42
N CYS A 266 -14.85 23.11 18.60
CA CYS A 266 -14.40 24.33 17.92
C CYS A 266 -13.38 25.07 18.81
N LEU A 267 -12.15 25.26 18.34
CA LEU A 267 -11.08 25.85 19.16
C LEU A 267 -11.28 27.37 19.40
N GLN A 268 -12.01 28.07 18.50
CA GLN A 268 -12.34 29.51 18.65
C GLN A 268 -13.63 29.76 19.45
N ASP A 269 -14.17 28.73 20.10
CA ASP A 269 -15.29 28.92 21.01
C ASP A 269 -14.90 29.80 22.21
N ASP A 270 -15.71 30.80 22.53
CA ASP A 270 -15.45 31.74 23.63
C ASP A 270 -15.39 31.06 25.01
N ALA A 271 -15.92 29.84 25.15
CA ALA A 271 -15.80 29.03 26.36
C ALA A 271 -14.36 28.58 26.64
N HIS A 272 -13.47 28.59 25.65
CA HIS A 272 -12.07 28.20 25.83
C HIS A 272 -11.26 29.37 26.41
N VAL A 273 -10.84 29.20 27.67
CA VAL A 273 -9.98 30.18 28.35
C VAL A 273 -8.59 29.57 28.53
N GLY A 274 -7.64 29.99 27.70
CA GLY A 274 -6.29 29.46 27.64
C GLY A 274 -6.15 28.17 26.82
N PHE A 275 -4.93 27.90 26.37
CA PHE A 275 -4.64 26.79 25.47
C PHE A 275 -4.99 25.41 26.06
N MET A 276 -4.75 25.22 27.37
CA MET A 276 -5.02 23.94 28.04
C MET A 276 -6.51 23.58 28.06
N SER A 277 -7.42 24.59 28.06
CA SER A 277 -8.85 24.31 28.05
C SER A 277 -9.33 23.69 26.74
N MET A 278 -8.69 24.03 25.59
CA MET A 278 -8.98 23.41 24.29
C MET A 278 -8.61 21.91 24.32
N ILE A 279 -7.42 21.59 24.83
CA ILE A 279 -6.95 20.20 24.95
C ILE A 279 -7.86 19.42 25.90
N GLU A 280 -8.19 19.99 27.06
CA GLU A 280 -9.06 19.35 28.05
C GLU A 280 -10.45 19.04 27.46
N HIS A 281 -11.01 19.97 26.68
CA HIS A 281 -12.29 19.74 26.03
C HIS A 281 -12.24 18.55 25.05
N ILE A 282 -11.18 18.46 24.22
CA ILE A 282 -10.99 17.31 23.30
C ILE A 282 -10.89 16.01 24.11
N VAL A 283 -10.07 15.99 25.18
CA VAL A 283 -9.89 14.81 26.03
C VAL A 283 -11.19 14.37 26.70
N GLN A 284 -11.98 15.32 27.23
CA GLN A 284 -13.27 15.03 27.85
C GLN A 284 -14.29 14.51 26.83
N SER A 285 -14.35 15.11 25.64
CA SER A 285 -15.23 14.66 24.56
C SER A 285 -14.87 13.27 24.04
N ALA A 286 -13.62 12.84 24.16
CA ALA A 286 -13.20 11.51 23.73
C ALA A 286 -13.75 10.38 24.64
N ARG A 287 -14.02 10.64 25.90
CA ARG A 287 -14.40 9.60 26.87
C ARG A 287 -15.68 8.84 26.49
N PRO A 288 -16.81 9.48 26.15
CA PRO A 288 -18.02 8.76 25.73
C PRO A 288 -17.80 7.86 24.51
N HIS A 289 -16.98 8.31 23.55
CA HIS A 289 -16.62 7.51 22.38
C HIS A 289 -15.83 6.26 22.78
N LEU A 290 -14.84 6.41 23.66
CA LEU A 290 -14.05 5.30 24.18
C LEU A 290 -14.90 4.31 24.98
N GLU A 291 -15.91 4.77 25.73
CA GLU A 291 -16.87 3.91 26.44
C GLU A 291 -17.68 3.06 25.46
N ARG A 292 -18.22 3.65 24.38
CA ARG A 292 -18.96 2.93 23.35
C ARG A 292 -18.06 1.93 22.60
N LEU A 293 -16.87 2.33 22.18
CA LEU A 293 -15.89 1.44 21.57
C LEU A 293 -15.50 0.28 22.49
N ASN A 294 -15.30 0.55 23.80
CA ASN A 294 -14.92 -0.47 24.76
C ASN A 294 -16.02 -1.51 25.03
N ALA A 295 -17.28 -1.17 24.74
CA ALA A 295 -18.40 -2.10 24.84
C ALA A 295 -18.44 -3.12 23.68
N ARG A 296 -17.79 -2.82 22.56
CA ARG A 296 -17.74 -3.69 21.38
C ARG A 296 -16.90 -4.95 21.61
N ARG A 297 -17.22 -6.00 20.90
CA ARG A 297 -16.49 -7.28 20.90
C ARG A 297 -16.24 -7.73 19.47
N ARG A 298 -15.19 -8.51 19.28
CA ARG A 298 -14.96 -9.20 18.02
C ARG A 298 -15.98 -10.33 17.86
N GLU A 299 -16.41 -10.54 16.63
CA GLU A 299 -17.31 -11.60 16.23
C GLU A 299 -16.68 -12.37 15.07
N THR A 300 -16.98 -13.66 14.97
CA THR A 300 -16.53 -14.46 13.84
C THR A 300 -17.30 -14.06 12.58
N VAL A 301 -16.57 -13.54 11.61
CA VAL A 301 -17.12 -13.03 10.34
C VAL A 301 -16.43 -13.70 9.15
N PRO A 302 -17.11 -13.85 7.99
CA PRO A 302 -16.51 -14.48 6.82
C PRO A 302 -15.41 -13.58 6.22
N ALA A 303 -14.42 -14.21 5.57
CA ALA A 303 -13.34 -13.52 4.87
C ALA A 303 -13.85 -12.56 3.77
N SER A 304 -15.10 -12.72 3.31
CA SER A 304 -15.77 -11.80 2.38
C SER A 304 -15.95 -10.38 2.92
N ALA A 305 -15.76 -10.15 4.23
CA ALA A 305 -15.78 -8.83 4.84
C ALA A 305 -14.43 -8.09 4.74
N LEU A 306 -13.37 -8.73 4.24
CA LEU A 306 -12.08 -8.09 4.03
C LEU A 306 -12.11 -7.14 2.83
N VAL A 307 -11.52 -5.96 3.05
CA VAL A 307 -11.21 -4.96 2.02
C VAL A 307 -9.72 -4.71 2.09
N VAL A 308 -8.98 -5.36 1.21
CA VAL A 308 -7.51 -5.40 1.22
C VAL A 308 -6.96 -4.41 0.21
N GLY A 309 -6.17 -3.44 0.65
CA GLY A 309 -5.37 -2.60 -0.25
C GLY A 309 -4.02 -3.25 -0.53
N VAL A 310 -3.58 -3.27 -1.79
CA VAL A 310 -2.25 -3.77 -2.15
C VAL A 310 -1.42 -2.67 -2.80
N GLN A 311 -0.15 -2.56 -2.38
CA GLN A 311 0.77 -1.54 -2.84
C GLN A 311 2.22 -2.05 -2.86
N CYS A 312 3.10 -1.42 -3.65
CA CYS A 312 4.53 -1.69 -3.60
C CYS A 312 5.32 -0.38 -3.50
N GLY A 313 6.26 -0.32 -2.56
CA GLY A 313 7.17 0.81 -2.39
C GLY A 313 8.62 0.37 -2.28
N GLY A 314 9.57 1.23 -2.75
CA GLY A 314 10.96 0.82 -2.84
C GLY A 314 11.19 -0.40 -3.72
N SER A 315 10.47 -0.51 -4.86
CA SER A 315 10.45 -1.67 -5.73
C SER A 315 11.82 -1.97 -6.34
N ASP A 316 12.10 -3.25 -6.54
CA ASP A 316 13.25 -3.80 -7.24
C ASP A 316 12.81 -4.82 -8.31
N ALA A 317 13.75 -5.43 -9.01
CA ALA A 317 13.44 -6.43 -10.02
C ALA A 317 12.77 -7.70 -9.44
N PHE A 318 12.99 -8.00 -8.16
CA PHE A 318 12.35 -9.13 -7.47
C PHE A 318 10.90 -8.85 -7.11
N SER A 319 10.48 -7.59 -7.04
CA SER A 319 9.08 -7.25 -6.76
C SER A 319 8.11 -8.01 -7.66
N GLY A 320 8.39 -8.05 -8.98
CA GLY A 320 7.57 -8.76 -9.96
C GLY A 320 7.89 -10.26 -10.10
N VAL A 321 8.81 -10.82 -9.30
CA VAL A 321 9.24 -12.24 -9.35
C VAL A 321 8.78 -13.01 -8.12
N THR A 322 8.74 -12.36 -6.96
CA THR A 322 8.48 -12.99 -5.67
C THR A 322 7.26 -12.38 -4.96
N ALA A 323 7.42 -11.20 -4.37
CA ALA A 323 6.40 -10.62 -3.51
C ALA A 323 5.11 -10.24 -4.25
N ASN A 324 5.19 -9.57 -5.41
CA ASN A 324 3.98 -9.20 -6.14
C ASN A 324 3.20 -10.42 -6.69
N PRO A 325 3.85 -11.48 -7.24
CA PRO A 325 3.16 -12.71 -7.57
C PRO A 325 2.48 -13.39 -6.38
N ALA A 326 3.15 -13.46 -5.22
CA ALA A 326 2.56 -14.02 -4.00
C ALA A 326 1.36 -13.19 -3.52
N VAL A 327 1.46 -11.85 -3.56
CA VAL A 327 0.34 -10.93 -3.28
C VAL A 327 -0.78 -11.11 -4.29
N GLY A 328 -0.47 -11.30 -5.58
CA GLY A 328 -1.46 -11.55 -6.63
C GLY A 328 -2.22 -12.86 -6.40
N TYR A 329 -1.53 -13.92 -6.02
CA TYR A 329 -2.19 -15.18 -5.66
C TYR A 329 -3.09 -15.02 -4.42
N MET A 330 -2.60 -14.35 -3.38
CA MET A 330 -3.41 -13.99 -2.20
C MET A 330 -4.63 -13.15 -2.60
N ALA A 331 -4.47 -12.18 -3.53
CA ALA A 331 -5.57 -11.35 -4.02
C ALA A 331 -6.68 -12.22 -4.66
N ASP A 332 -6.30 -13.20 -5.48
CA ASP A 332 -7.26 -14.15 -6.04
C ASP A 332 -7.95 -15.00 -4.96
N LEU A 333 -7.25 -15.41 -3.90
CA LEU A 333 -7.85 -16.11 -2.77
C LEU A 333 -8.89 -15.25 -2.03
N ILE A 334 -8.59 -13.97 -1.79
CA ILE A 334 -9.54 -13.02 -1.17
C ILE A 334 -10.77 -12.83 -2.06
N VAL A 335 -10.58 -12.63 -3.37
CA VAL A 335 -11.70 -12.48 -4.33
C VAL A 335 -12.57 -13.74 -4.35
N ARG A 336 -11.96 -14.92 -4.37
CA ARG A 336 -12.68 -16.21 -4.29
C ARG A 336 -13.43 -16.39 -2.99
N ALA A 337 -12.94 -15.84 -1.89
CA ALA A 337 -13.63 -15.81 -0.59
C ALA A 337 -14.75 -14.76 -0.53
N GLY A 338 -15.04 -14.03 -1.62
CA GLY A 338 -16.06 -12.99 -1.71
C GLY A 338 -15.61 -11.63 -1.16
N GLY A 339 -14.34 -11.46 -0.82
CA GLY A 339 -13.75 -10.20 -0.35
C GLY A 339 -13.41 -9.23 -1.49
N THR A 340 -12.82 -8.10 -1.12
CA THR A 340 -12.42 -7.05 -2.06
C THR A 340 -10.92 -6.82 -1.97
N VAL A 341 -10.27 -6.69 -3.14
CA VAL A 341 -8.86 -6.31 -3.23
C VAL A 341 -8.75 -5.06 -4.10
N MET A 342 -8.08 -4.03 -3.60
CA MET A 342 -7.81 -2.79 -4.32
C MET A 342 -6.35 -2.74 -4.74
N PHE A 343 -6.07 -2.62 -6.03
CA PHE A 343 -4.76 -2.24 -6.55
C PHE A 343 -4.84 -0.83 -7.14
N SER A 344 -3.70 -0.12 -7.20
CA SER A 344 -3.68 1.32 -7.42
C SER A 344 -2.46 1.76 -8.22
N GLU A 345 -2.12 3.07 -8.15
CA GLU A 345 -0.87 3.68 -8.64
C GLU A 345 -0.85 3.86 -10.17
N ASN A 346 -1.65 4.84 -10.66
CA ASN A 346 -1.84 5.12 -12.10
C ASN A 346 -0.56 5.10 -12.92
N THR A 347 0.51 5.76 -12.45
CA THR A 347 1.80 5.77 -13.17
C THR A 347 2.41 4.37 -13.28
N GLU A 348 2.25 3.53 -12.25
CA GLU A 348 2.84 2.19 -12.19
C GLU A 348 2.03 1.11 -12.92
N VAL A 349 0.85 1.44 -13.44
CA VAL A 349 0.03 0.52 -14.24
C VAL A 349 -0.19 1.03 -15.66
N ARG A 350 0.15 2.29 -15.95
CA ARG A 350 -0.15 2.96 -17.22
C ARG A 350 0.43 2.25 -18.44
N ASP A 351 1.66 1.75 -18.36
CA ASP A 351 2.31 1.04 -19.49
C ASP A 351 1.79 -0.40 -19.65
N ALA A 352 1.01 -0.91 -18.69
CA ALA A 352 0.33 -2.20 -18.72
C ALA A 352 -1.19 -2.07 -18.98
N VAL A 353 -1.67 -0.94 -19.50
CA VAL A 353 -3.09 -0.64 -19.68
C VAL A 353 -3.83 -1.68 -20.51
N GLU A 354 -3.18 -2.22 -21.54
CA GLU A 354 -3.75 -3.25 -22.41
C GLU A 354 -4.14 -4.53 -21.63
N GLN A 355 -3.27 -4.94 -20.68
CA GLN A 355 -3.53 -6.08 -19.80
C GLN A 355 -4.66 -5.80 -18.80
N LEU A 356 -4.83 -4.55 -18.40
CA LEU A 356 -5.92 -4.17 -17.50
C LEU A 356 -7.26 -4.10 -18.21
N THR A 357 -7.33 -3.38 -19.34
CA THR A 357 -8.58 -3.22 -20.11
C THR A 357 -9.08 -4.54 -20.70
N SER A 358 -8.16 -5.40 -21.17
CA SER A 358 -8.54 -6.73 -21.65
C SER A 358 -9.16 -7.61 -20.57
N ARG A 359 -8.69 -7.49 -19.31
CA ARG A 359 -9.13 -8.27 -18.13
C ARG A 359 -10.28 -7.60 -17.34
N ALA A 360 -10.81 -6.48 -17.80
CA ALA A 360 -11.98 -5.88 -17.18
C ALA A 360 -13.19 -6.82 -17.26
N ALA A 361 -14.04 -6.83 -16.23
CA ALA A 361 -15.23 -7.68 -16.18
C ALA A 361 -16.26 -7.30 -17.24
N THR A 362 -16.32 -6.02 -17.61
CA THR A 362 -17.21 -5.47 -18.64
C THR A 362 -16.50 -4.40 -19.46
N PRO A 363 -16.97 -4.11 -20.70
CA PRO A 363 -16.45 -2.99 -21.46
C PRO A 363 -16.53 -1.65 -20.73
N GLN A 364 -17.58 -1.41 -19.94
CA GLN A 364 -17.72 -0.19 -19.13
C GLN A 364 -16.60 -0.05 -18.10
N VAL A 365 -16.22 -1.12 -17.41
CA VAL A 365 -15.10 -1.11 -16.47
C VAL A 365 -13.79 -0.79 -17.20
N ALA A 366 -13.59 -1.32 -18.42
CA ALA A 366 -12.42 -0.99 -19.23
C ALA A 366 -12.40 0.50 -19.62
N GLU A 367 -13.55 1.07 -20.01
CA GLU A 367 -13.69 2.50 -20.30
C GLU A 367 -13.39 3.36 -19.05
N ASP A 368 -13.84 2.92 -17.87
CA ASP A 368 -13.56 3.60 -16.61
C ASP A 368 -12.06 3.58 -16.27
N ILE A 369 -11.35 2.46 -16.53
CA ILE A 369 -9.88 2.41 -16.40
C ILE A 369 -9.22 3.43 -17.33
N VAL A 370 -9.62 3.45 -18.59
CA VAL A 370 -9.09 4.39 -19.59
C VAL A 370 -9.35 5.84 -19.17
N ARG A 371 -10.53 6.15 -18.66
CA ARG A 371 -10.89 7.49 -18.17
C ARG A 371 -9.96 7.94 -17.03
N GLU A 372 -9.75 7.10 -16.04
CA GLU A 372 -8.90 7.46 -14.88
C GLU A 372 -7.43 7.64 -15.28
N LEU A 373 -6.91 6.76 -16.13
CA LEU A 373 -5.54 6.86 -16.63
C LEU A 373 -5.37 8.09 -17.56
N GLY A 374 -6.34 8.36 -18.42
CA GLY A 374 -6.32 9.53 -19.30
C GLY A 374 -6.43 10.85 -18.54
N TRP A 375 -7.26 10.91 -17.49
CA TRP A 375 -7.31 12.06 -16.60
C TRP A 375 -5.96 12.30 -15.89
N TYR A 376 -5.30 11.22 -15.48
CA TYR A 376 -4.02 11.31 -14.80
C TYR A 376 -2.87 11.69 -15.76
N ASP A 377 -2.87 11.18 -17.00
CA ASP A 377 -1.94 11.64 -18.05
C ASP A 377 -2.06 13.17 -18.23
N GLN A 378 -3.29 13.70 -18.36
CA GLN A 378 -3.52 15.15 -18.47
C GLN A 378 -3.09 15.92 -17.21
N TYR A 379 -3.20 15.32 -16.03
CA TYR A 379 -2.70 15.92 -14.78
C TYR A 379 -1.17 16.06 -14.83
N LEU A 380 -0.45 15.03 -15.27
CA LEU A 380 1.01 15.07 -15.41
C LEU A 380 1.43 16.07 -16.50
N ASP A 381 0.75 16.11 -17.64
CA ASP A 381 1.01 17.05 -18.73
C ASP A 381 0.87 18.51 -18.29
N ARG A 382 -0.18 18.84 -17.53
CA ARG A 382 -0.34 20.17 -16.92
C ARG A 382 0.82 20.53 -15.99
N GLY A 383 1.34 19.54 -15.26
CA GLY A 383 2.50 19.67 -14.41
C GLY A 383 3.84 19.66 -15.16
N ARG A 384 3.83 19.39 -16.47
CA ARG A 384 5.03 19.16 -17.29
C ARG A 384 5.94 18.09 -16.74
N VAL A 385 5.34 17.02 -16.24
CA VAL A 385 6.03 15.88 -15.62
C VAL A 385 5.93 14.66 -16.53
N ASP A 386 7.08 14.04 -16.81
CA ASP A 386 7.12 12.75 -17.50
C ASP A 386 6.95 11.60 -16.47
N ARG A 387 6.04 10.68 -16.74
CA ARG A 387 5.80 9.49 -15.92
C ARG A 387 7.03 8.60 -15.74
N THR A 388 8.00 8.65 -16.69
CA THR A 388 9.25 7.86 -16.61
C THR A 388 10.11 8.23 -15.40
N ALA A 389 9.89 9.42 -14.80
CA ALA A 389 10.53 9.85 -13.56
C ALA A 389 10.18 8.95 -12.36
N ASN A 390 9.09 8.18 -12.42
CA ASN A 390 8.71 7.26 -11.36
C ASN A 390 9.73 6.12 -11.15
N THR A 391 10.54 5.75 -12.14
CA THR A 391 11.63 4.81 -11.96
C THR A 391 12.84 5.50 -11.32
N THR A 392 12.87 5.48 -9.99
CA THR A 392 13.88 6.18 -9.17
C THR A 392 15.29 5.57 -9.33
N PRO A 393 16.37 6.30 -8.93
CA PRO A 393 17.71 5.73 -8.87
C PRO A 393 17.77 4.43 -8.03
N GLY A 394 17.01 4.35 -6.93
CA GLY A 394 16.92 3.16 -6.09
C GLY A 394 16.29 1.96 -6.81
N ASN A 395 15.25 2.19 -7.62
CA ASN A 395 14.65 1.14 -8.45
C ASN A 395 15.66 0.60 -9.49
N LYS A 396 16.41 1.50 -10.15
CA LYS A 396 17.44 1.13 -11.12
C LYS A 396 18.59 0.36 -10.47
N ALA A 397 19.06 0.80 -9.31
CA ALA A 397 20.04 0.07 -8.51
C ALA A 397 19.52 -1.31 -8.05
N GLY A 398 18.21 -1.50 -7.93
CA GLY A 398 17.54 -2.77 -7.67
C GLY A 398 17.25 -3.61 -8.92
N GLY A 399 17.72 -3.20 -10.11
CA GLY A 399 17.65 -3.97 -11.36
C GLY A 399 16.51 -3.60 -12.31
N LEU A 400 15.60 -2.68 -11.94
CA LEU A 400 14.59 -2.16 -12.86
C LEU A 400 15.22 -1.18 -13.86
N SER A 401 14.89 -1.31 -15.15
CA SER A 401 15.45 -0.44 -16.18
C SER A 401 14.63 0.81 -16.43
N ASN A 402 13.31 0.70 -16.42
CA ASN A 402 12.39 1.79 -16.78
C ASN A 402 10.98 1.55 -16.24
N ILE A 403 10.06 2.48 -16.54
CA ILE A 403 8.68 2.45 -16.08
C ILE A 403 7.86 1.32 -16.73
N ALA A 404 8.12 0.94 -17.96
CA ALA A 404 7.41 -0.16 -18.62
C ALA A 404 7.68 -1.49 -17.91
N GLU A 405 8.95 -1.78 -17.60
CA GLU A 405 9.33 -2.96 -16.80
C GLU A 405 8.71 -2.91 -15.40
N LYS A 406 8.73 -1.74 -14.75
CA LYS A 406 8.12 -1.54 -13.42
C LYS A 406 6.62 -1.80 -13.46
N ALA A 407 5.91 -1.31 -14.49
CA ALA A 407 4.47 -1.48 -14.64
C ALA A 407 4.08 -2.96 -14.78
N MET A 408 4.80 -3.71 -15.60
CA MET A 408 4.53 -5.15 -15.76
C MET A 408 4.71 -5.92 -14.45
N GLY A 409 5.75 -5.62 -13.67
CA GLY A 409 5.95 -6.20 -12.33
C GLY A 409 4.91 -5.72 -11.31
N SER A 410 4.37 -4.50 -11.48
CA SER A 410 3.39 -3.91 -10.56
C SER A 410 2.00 -4.53 -10.71
N ILE A 411 1.49 -4.72 -11.94
CA ILE A 411 0.14 -5.27 -12.15
C ILE A 411 -0.02 -6.70 -11.65
N ILE A 412 1.07 -7.46 -11.53
CA ILE A 412 1.03 -8.86 -11.06
C ILE A 412 0.44 -8.96 -9.65
N LYS A 413 0.63 -7.94 -8.78
CA LYS A 413 0.04 -7.91 -7.43
C LYS A 413 -1.49 -7.91 -7.41
N SER A 414 -2.13 -7.63 -8.55
CA SER A 414 -3.59 -7.68 -8.71
C SER A 414 -4.14 -9.09 -9.04
N GLY A 415 -3.27 -10.10 -9.12
CA GLY A 415 -3.67 -11.46 -9.43
C GLY A 415 -4.21 -11.65 -10.84
N SER A 416 -5.03 -12.68 -11.03
CA SER A 416 -5.62 -13.10 -12.31
C SER A 416 -7.12 -12.81 -12.43
N SER A 417 -7.80 -12.43 -11.37
CA SER A 417 -9.23 -12.16 -11.33
C SER A 417 -9.63 -11.02 -12.28
N ALA A 418 -10.86 -11.05 -12.81
CA ALA A 418 -11.40 -9.94 -13.60
C ALA A 418 -11.50 -8.67 -12.73
N ILE A 419 -11.19 -7.51 -13.32
CA ILE A 419 -11.35 -6.22 -12.64
C ILE A 419 -12.84 -5.89 -12.63
N ALA A 420 -13.45 -5.93 -11.44
CA ALA A 420 -14.89 -5.81 -11.26
C ALA A 420 -15.38 -4.36 -11.29
N SER A 421 -14.58 -3.42 -10.82
CA SER A 421 -14.94 -1.99 -10.78
C SER A 421 -13.73 -1.07 -10.68
N VAL A 422 -13.99 0.23 -10.84
CA VAL A 422 -12.99 1.31 -10.76
C VAL A 422 -13.46 2.34 -9.74
N LEU A 423 -12.53 2.89 -8.97
CA LEU A 423 -12.75 4.03 -8.08
C LEU A 423 -11.90 5.21 -8.49
N SER A 424 -12.51 6.39 -8.58
CA SER A 424 -11.78 7.65 -8.74
C SER A 424 -11.09 8.05 -7.43
N PRO A 425 -10.05 8.91 -7.44
CA PRO A 425 -9.33 9.29 -6.23
C PRO A 425 -10.26 9.83 -5.13
N GLY A 426 -10.23 9.21 -3.96
CA GLY A 426 -11.04 9.58 -2.80
C GLY A 426 -12.46 9.00 -2.75
N ASP A 427 -12.90 8.23 -3.75
CA ASP A 427 -14.18 7.53 -3.70
C ASP A 427 -14.19 6.42 -2.65
N LYS A 428 -15.37 6.15 -2.08
CA LYS A 428 -15.62 5.03 -1.17
C LYS A 428 -16.25 3.87 -1.93
N LEU A 429 -15.87 2.63 -1.59
CA LEU A 429 -16.51 1.41 -2.07
C LEU A 429 -17.99 1.40 -1.68
N LYS A 430 -18.84 1.06 -2.63
CA LYS A 430 -20.25 0.75 -2.36
C LYS A 430 -20.38 -0.67 -1.84
N ALA A 431 -21.45 -0.97 -1.11
CA ALA A 431 -21.66 -2.28 -0.50
C ALA A 431 -21.71 -3.44 -1.50
N ASP A 432 -22.15 -3.17 -2.72
CA ASP A 432 -22.25 -4.12 -3.84
C ASP A 432 -20.95 -4.24 -4.67
N GLN A 433 -19.98 -3.36 -4.46
CA GLN A 433 -18.68 -3.42 -5.16
C GLN A 433 -17.73 -4.40 -4.45
N LYS A 434 -17.66 -5.62 -4.96
CA LYS A 434 -16.82 -6.70 -4.47
C LYS A 434 -15.85 -7.18 -5.54
N GLY A 435 -14.85 -7.96 -5.15
CA GLY A 435 -13.88 -8.54 -6.05
C GLY A 435 -12.64 -7.67 -6.25
N LEU A 436 -12.02 -7.75 -7.43
CA LEU A 436 -10.83 -6.96 -7.75
C LEU A 436 -11.23 -5.56 -8.23
N VAL A 437 -10.68 -4.53 -7.61
CA VAL A 437 -11.00 -3.12 -7.87
C VAL A 437 -9.74 -2.35 -8.27
N PHE A 438 -9.81 -1.59 -9.36
CA PHE A 438 -8.78 -0.58 -9.65
C PHE A 438 -9.15 0.72 -8.94
N ALA A 439 -8.42 1.07 -7.88
CA ALA A 439 -8.58 2.33 -7.16
C ALA A 439 -7.52 3.33 -7.66
N ALA A 440 -7.94 4.30 -8.47
CA ALA A 440 -7.04 5.24 -9.11
C ALA A 440 -6.34 6.16 -8.09
N THR A 441 -5.00 6.16 -8.07
CA THR A 441 -4.19 7.00 -7.18
C THR A 441 -2.91 7.47 -7.88
N PRO A 442 -2.30 8.59 -7.45
CA PRO A 442 -0.89 8.84 -7.74
C PRO A 442 0.01 7.70 -7.23
N ALA A 443 1.16 7.51 -7.86
CA ALA A 443 2.18 6.54 -7.43
C ALA A 443 3.07 7.15 -6.33
N SER A 444 2.46 7.37 -5.18
CA SER A 444 3.11 7.82 -3.95
C SER A 444 2.60 6.98 -2.80
N ASP A 445 3.49 6.31 -2.07
CA ASP A 445 3.14 5.37 -1.00
C ASP A 445 2.09 5.97 -0.03
N PHE A 446 2.30 7.22 0.39
CA PHE A 446 1.43 7.86 1.38
C PHE A 446 0.10 8.34 0.80
N ILE A 447 0.10 8.90 -0.43
CA ILE A 447 -1.13 9.31 -1.11
C ILE A 447 -1.98 8.09 -1.45
N CYS A 448 -1.36 7.03 -1.97
CA CYS A 448 -2.05 5.78 -2.30
C CYS A 448 -2.72 5.17 -1.07
N GLY A 449 -1.99 4.99 0.04
CA GLY A 449 -2.54 4.46 1.28
C GLY A 449 -3.67 5.34 1.85
N THR A 450 -3.52 6.68 1.79
CA THR A 450 -4.56 7.62 2.21
C THR A 450 -5.85 7.46 1.40
N LEU A 451 -5.73 7.35 0.07
CA LEU A 451 -6.89 7.17 -0.81
C LEU A 451 -7.54 5.78 -0.66
N GLN A 452 -6.75 4.73 -0.43
CA GLN A 452 -7.29 3.40 -0.14
C GLN A 452 -7.99 3.34 1.24
N LEU A 453 -7.51 4.08 2.25
CA LEU A 453 -8.24 4.25 3.51
C LEU A 453 -9.60 4.91 3.29
N ALA A 454 -9.66 5.96 2.46
CA ALA A 454 -10.92 6.62 2.08
C ALA A 454 -11.86 5.66 1.35
N ALA A 455 -11.33 4.75 0.53
CA ALA A 455 -12.12 3.73 -0.14
C ALA A 455 -12.72 2.67 0.81
N GLY A 456 -12.29 2.61 2.07
CA GLY A 456 -12.81 1.67 3.07
C GLY A 456 -11.90 0.48 3.35
N MET A 457 -10.63 0.55 2.97
CA MET A 457 -9.62 -0.46 3.28
C MET A 457 -9.56 -0.77 4.78
N ASN A 458 -9.61 -2.05 5.15
CA ASN A 458 -9.50 -2.48 6.54
C ASN A 458 -8.23 -3.30 6.86
N VAL A 459 -7.49 -3.74 5.84
CA VAL A 459 -6.13 -4.33 5.94
C VAL A 459 -5.31 -3.90 4.74
N HIS A 460 -4.03 -3.60 4.93
CA HIS A 460 -3.11 -3.21 3.86
C HIS A 460 -1.97 -4.22 3.70
N VAL A 461 -1.61 -4.54 2.46
CA VAL A 461 -0.43 -5.35 2.11
C VAL A 461 0.55 -4.49 1.31
N PHE A 462 1.76 -4.36 1.83
CA PHE A 462 2.79 -3.50 1.27
C PHE A 462 4.05 -4.31 0.93
N THR A 463 4.35 -4.48 -0.36
CA THR A 463 5.57 -5.17 -0.80
C THR A 463 6.74 -4.20 -0.90
N THR A 464 7.95 -4.64 -0.58
CA THR A 464 9.15 -3.82 -0.72
C THR A 464 10.40 -4.62 -1.03
N GLY A 465 11.21 -4.13 -1.97
CA GLY A 465 12.47 -4.74 -2.35
C GLY A 465 13.69 -4.04 -1.73
N ARG A 466 13.60 -2.72 -1.54
CA ARG A 466 14.68 -1.93 -0.95
C ARG A 466 14.50 -1.68 0.54
N GLY A 467 13.29 -1.92 1.04
CA GLY A 467 12.86 -1.60 2.40
C GLY A 467 12.24 -0.21 2.50
N THR A 468 11.05 -0.13 3.10
CA THR A 468 10.34 1.12 3.36
C THR A 468 9.68 1.06 4.74
N PRO A 469 10.02 1.96 5.68
CA PRO A 469 9.39 2.03 6.99
C PRO A 469 8.02 2.72 6.88
N TYR A 470 7.10 2.11 6.13
CA TYR A 470 5.76 2.59 5.89
C TYR A 470 4.78 1.99 6.89
N GLY A 471 3.84 2.78 7.38
CA GLY A 471 2.75 2.35 8.26
C GLY A 471 1.58 3.31 8.21
N LEU A 472 0.38 2.80 8.47
CA LEU A 472 -0.86 3.56 8.55
C LEU A 472 -1.41 3.47 9.97
N GLN A 473 -1.85 4.61 10.51
CA GLN A 473 -2.41 4.66 11.86
C GLN A 473 -3.80 4.02 11.93
N ALA A 474 -4.59 4.15 10.85
CA ALA A 474 -5.98 3.74 10.79
C ALA A 474 -6.19 2.28 10.34
N CYS A 475 -5.14 1.59 9.92
CA CYS A 475 -5.24 0.26 9.31
C CYS A 475 -3.95 -0.53 9.52
N PRO A 476 -4.00 -1.84 9.84
CA PRO A 476 -2.79 -2.67 9.91
C PRO A 476 -2.13 -2.78 8.53
N VAL A 477 -0.80 -2.72 8.50
CA VAL A 477 0.02 -2.84 7.29
C VAL A 477 0.91 -4.06 7.40
N VAL A 478 0.65 -5.06 6.58
CA VAL A 478 1.48 -6.26 6.43
C VAL A 478 2.58 -6.00 5.41
N LYS A 479 3.84 -6.04 5.83
CA LYS A 479 5.00 -5.83 4.97
C LYS A 479 5.58 -7.14 4.45
N VAL A 480 5.74 -7.22 3.13
CA VAL A 480 6.27 -8.39 2.43
C VAL A 480 7.60 -8.05 1.77
N ALA A 481 8.67 -8.69 2.22
CA ALA A 481 10.00 -8.54 1.62
C ALA A 481 10.11 -9.35 0.32
N THR A 482 10.70 -8.74 -0.72
CA THR A 482 10.94 -9.43 -2.01
C THR A 482 12.13 -10.39 -1.98
N ARG A 483 13.05 -10.24 -1.00
CA ARG A 483 14.29 -11.03 -0.88
C ARG A 483 14.54 -11.44 0.56
N THR A 484 15.09 -12.62 0.74
CA THR A 484 15.44 -13.17 2.05
C THR A 484 16.49 -12.32 2.78
N ASP A 485 17.46 -11.73 2.06
CA ASP A 485 18.42 -10.79 2.64
C ASP A 485 17.75 -9.58 3.28
N LEU A 486 16.75 -8.96 2.61
CA LEU A 486 15.98 -7.87 3.18
C LEU A 486 15.20 -8.31 4.42
N ALA A 487 14.52 -9.47 4.34
CA ALA A 487 13.76 -10.00 5.48
C ALA A 487 14.65 -10.26 6.70
N ARG A 488 15.89 -10.74 6.49
CA ARG A 488 16.87 -10.93 7.57
C ARG A 488 17.34 -9.62 8.18
N ARG A 489 17.71 -8.65 7.32
CA ARG A 489 18.24 -7.35 7.80
C ARG A 489 17.20 -6.49 8.50
N TRP A 490 15.93 -6.60 8.09
CA TRP A 490 14.81 -5.86 8.65
C TRP A 490 13.77 -6.81 9.26
N HIS A 491 14.27 -7.80 10.01
CA HIS A 491 13.47 -8.87 10.61
C HIS A 491 12.39 -8.36 11.59
N ASP A 492 12.58 -7.18 12.13
CA ASP A 492 11.68 -6.49 13.05
C ASP A 492 10.79 -5.44 12.34
N LEU A 493 10.73 -5.48 11.01
CA LEU A 493 9.87 -4.63 10.19
C LEU A 493 9.14 -5.40 9.09
N MET A 494 9.66 -6.55 8.65
CA MET A 494 9.03 -7.40 7.64
C MET A 494 8.17 -8.47 8.29
N ASP A 495 6.89 -8.54 7.92
CA ASP A 495 5.95 -9.53 8.43
C ASP A 495 6.04 -10.86 7.68
N MET A 496 6.48 -10.82 6.42
CA MET A 496 6.61 -12.00 5.57
C MET A 496 7.83 -11.92 4.62
N ASN A 497 8.48 -13.07 4.42
CA ASN A 497 9.60 -13.25 3.48
C ASN A 497 9.15 -13.96 2.21
N ALA A 498 8.83 -13.23 1.14
CA ALA A 498 8.56 -13.81 -0.17
C ALA A 498 9.84 -14.14 -0.96
N GLY A 499 11.02 -13.71 -0.49
CA GLY A 499 12.31 -14.06 -1.10
C GLY A 499 12.56 -15.56 -1.17
N ARG A 500 11.97 -16.35 -0.28
CA ARG A 500 11.98 -17.82 -0.27
C ARG A 500 11.54 -18.44 -1.61
N ILE A 501 10.75 -17.72 -2.40
CA ILE A 501 10.37 -18.13 -3.77
C ILE A 501 11.61 -18.12 -4.69
N ALA A 502 12.41 -17.06 -4.64
CA ALA A 502 13.62 -16.95 -5.44
C ALA A 502 14.73 -17.91 -4.94
N ASP A 503 14.71 -18.24 -3.66
CA ASP A 503 15.62 -19.24 -3.05
C ASP A 503 15.22 -20.68 -3.42
N GLY A 504 14.03 -20.88 -4.03
CA GLY A 504 13.50 -22.19 -4.41
C GLY A 504 12.97 -23.04 -3.25
N GLU A 505 12.66 -22.39 -2.11
CA GLU A 505 12.16 -23.06 -0.90
C GLU A 505 10.66 -23.28 -0.93
N ILE A 506 9.89 -22.35 -1.54
CA ILE A 506 8.43 -22.41 -1.64
C ILE A 506 7.97 -21.96 -3.02
N SER A 507 6.77 -22.38 -3.41
CA SER A 507 6.12 -21.88 -4.62
C SER A 507 5.46 -20.51 -4.39
N ILE A 508 5.04 -19.85 -5.48
CA ILE A 508 4.23 -18.62 -5.42
C ILE A 508 2.89 -18.90 -4.74
N GLU A 509 2.28 -20.05 -5.05
CA GLU A 509 1.03 -20.51 -4.48
C GLU A 509 1.15 -20.69 -2.96
N ASP A 510 2.19 -21.39 -2.49
CA ASP A 510 2.41 -21.61 -1.07
C ASP A 510 2.58 -20.27 -0.33
N ALA A 511 3.39 -19.37 -0.90
CA ALA A 511 3.57 -18.02 -0.34
C ALA A 511 2.27 -17.21 -0.32
N GLY A 512 1.44 -17.33 -1.37
CA GLY A 512 0.13 -16.70 -1.42
C GLY A 512 -0.83 -17.23 -0.35
N TRP A 513 -0.86 -18.53 -0.12
CA TRP A 513 -1.62 -19.15 0.97
C TRP A 513 -1.10 -18.75 2.35
N GLU A 514 0.22 -18.76 2.57
CA GLU A 514 0.81 -18.27 3.82
C GLU A 514 0.39 -16.82 4.10
N LEU A 515 0.41 -15.95 3.08
CA LEU A 515 -0.01 -14.56 3.20
C LEU A 515 -1.50 -14.43 3.48
N PHE A 516 -2.36 -15.22 2.83
CA PHE A 516 -3.80 -15.23 3.07
C PHE A 516 -4.12 -15.58 4.54
N HIS A 517 -3.53 -16.66 5.06
CA HIS A 517 -3.71 -17.04 6.47
C HIS A 517 -3.14 -15.99 7.43
N HIS A 518 -2.01 -15.37 7.08
CA HIS A 518 -1.44 -14.29 7.87
C HIS A 518 -2.38 -13.08 7.93
N LEU A 519 -3.04 -12.72 6.81
CA LEU A 519 -4.03 -11.65 6.76
C LEU A 519 -5.24 -11.94 7.65
N LEU A 520 -5.77 -13.17 7.64
CA LEU A 520 -6.87 -13.55 8.54
C LEU A 520 -6.47 -13.42 10.02
N ALA A 521 -5.23 -13.79 10.36
CA ALA A 521 -4.71 -13.63 11.72
C ALA A 521 -4.53 -12.14 12.09
N VAL A 522 -4.04 -11.31 11.17
CA VAL A 522 -3.90 -9.86 11.36
C VAL A 522 -5.28 -9.21 11.49
N ALA A 523 -6.24 -9.57 10.65
CA ALA A 523 -7.62 -9.10 10.72
C ALA A 523 -8.27 -9.49 12.07
N SER A 524 -7.91 -10.64 12.63
CA SER A 524 -8.36 -11.12 13.95
C SER A 524 -7.65 -10.46 15.13
N GLY A 525 -6.76 -9.49 14.90
CA GLY A 525 -6.11 -8.71 15.96
C GLY A 525 -4.62 -8.99 16.18
N ARG A 526 -4.01 -9.92 15.44
CA ARG A 526 -2.54 -10.04 15.44
C ARG A 526 -1.93 -8.72 14.97
N LYS A 527 -0.98 -8.18 15.74
CA LYS A 527 -0.29 -6.94 15.37
C LYS A 527 0.79 -7.20 14.33
N THR A 528 0.88 -6.29 13.36
CA THR A 528 1.99 -6.21 12.41
C THR A 528 3.18 -5.50 13.05
N TRP A 529 4.37 -5.63 12.45
CA TRP A 529 5.54 -4.86 12.88
C TRP A 529 5.32 -3.35 12.79
N ALA A 530 4.57 -2.88 11.76
CA ALA A 530 4.23 -1.46 11.66
C ALA A 530 3.44 -0.95 12.87
N GLU A 531 2.47 -1.74 13.35
CA GLU A 531 1.71 -1.41 14.55
C GLU A 531 2.54 -1.54 15.82
N HIS A 532 3.44 -2.54 15.89
CA HIS A 532 4.34 -2.72 17.03
C HIS A 532 5.22 -1.48 17.23
N TRP A 533 5.79 -0.94 16.15
CA TRP A 533 6.64 0.26 16.17
C TRP A 533 5.84 1.57 16.14
N LYS A 534 4.50 1.51 16.10
CA LYS A 534 3.65 2.69 15.93
C LYS A 534 4.10 3.56 14.74
N LEU A 535 4.33 2.94 13.59
CA LEU A 535 4.68 3.65 12.36
C LEU A 535 3.45 4.40 11.85
N HIS A 536 3.22 5.57 12.40
CA HIS A 536 2.09 6.43 12.11
C HIS A 536 2.52 7.50 11.12
N ASN A 537 2.53 7.16 9.84
CA ASN A 537 2.78 8.16 8.81
C ASN A 537 1.55 9.07 8.66
N ALA A 538 1.81 10.37 8.52
CA ALA A 538 0.77 11.36 8.31
C ALA A 538 -0.08 11.06 7.07
N LEU A 539 -1.35 11.44 7.08
CA LEU A 539 -2.20 11.42 5.91
C LEU A 539 -1.67 12.42 4.86
N VAL A 540 -1.56 11.96 3.62
CA VAL A 540 -1.14 12.82 2.51
C VAL A 540 -2.26 12.89 1.49
N LEU A 541 -2.94 14.03 1.44
CA LEU A 541 -4.06 14.27 0.55
C LEU A 541 -3.58 14.54 -0.88
N PHE A 542 -4.26 13.94 -1.84
CA PHE A 542 -4.11 14.31 -3.24
C PHE A 542 -4.93 15.57 -3.52
N ASN A 543 -4.24 16.69 -3.69
CA ASN A 543 -4.87 17.98 -3.97
C ASN A 543 -4.45 18.54 -5.34
N PRO A 544 -5.20 18.29 -6.43
CA PRO A 544 -4.93 18.85 -7.74
C PRO A 544 -5.43 20.30 -7.91
N ALA A 545 -6.19 20.83 -6.95
CA ALA A 545 -6.71 22.20 -6.99
C ALA A 545 -5.66 23.23 -6.54
N PRO A 546 -5.73 24.49 -7.06
CA PRO A 546 -4.82 25.54 -6.63
C PRO A 546 -5.11 25.97 -5.18
N ILE A 547 -4.08 26.48 -4.52
CA ILE A 547 -4.16 27.16 -3.22
C ILE A 547 -4.15 28.67 -3.45
N THR A 548 -5.03 29.42 -2.74
CA THR A 548 -5.16 30.88 -2.85
C THR A 548 -4.71 31.57 -1.57
#